data_02aa9bc57e1187dee8ff26b8fd7b3ea8
#
_entry.id   02aa9bc57e1187dee8ff26b8fd7b3ea8
#
_cell.length_a   1.000
_cell.length_b   1.000
_cell.length_c   1.000
_cell.angle_alpha   90.00
_cell.angle_beta   90.00
_cell.angle_gamma   90.00
#
_symmetry.space_group_name_H-M   'P 1'
#
loop_
_entity.id
_entity.type
_entity.pdbx_description
1 polymer ?
#
loop_
_entity_poly.entity_id
_entity_poly.type
_entity_poly.pdbx_seq_one_letter_code
_entity_poly.pdbx_strand_id
1 'polypeptide(L)'
;MHRIKNAGCKSKEDVVFTIQKIIDDILAESTNLTLIGGDMSSEFSLFELFVKMLRKSAGSGRRNFVFVLGNHELWDFPGLSVDEIVDKYRTVLKENGMYLLHNDLFYRNESDDMGIIPYNELIQLDNQAILEKLRCTRLVILGGLGFSGYNEEFNANDGVYRETVDRNTEIQESKKFEQLYE
;
A
#
# COMPACT_ATOMS: atom_id res chain seq x y z
N MET A 1 5.41 -5.88 -11.02
CA MET A 1 5.51 -7.35 -11.23
C MET A 1 4.82 -7.88 -12.49
N HIS A 2 3.92 -7.14 -13.10
CA HIS A 2 3.56 -7.39 -14.50
C HIS A 2 4.83 -7.57 -15.37
N ARG A 3 5.92 -6.89 -15.03
CA ARG A 3 7.24 -7.10 -15.66
C ARG A 3 7.84 -8.48 -15.43
N ILE A 4 7.54 -9.18 -14.32
CA ILE A 4 8.10 -10.52 -14.07
C ILE A 4 7.42 -11.56 -14.98
N LYS A 5 6.09 -11.51 -15.11
CA LYS A 5 5.36 -12.38 -16.05
C LYS A 5 5.74 -12.10 -17.51
N ASN A 6 5.96 -10.83 -17.87
CA ASN A 6 6.35 -10.40 -19.20
C ASN A 6 7.86 -10.63 -19.50
N ALA A 7 8.70 -10.77 -18.47
CA ALA A 7 10.13 -11.04 -18.63
C ALA A 7 10.45 -12.49 -18.96
N GLY A 8 9.42 -13.37 -19.07
CA GLY A 8 9.62 -14.78 -19.41
C GLY A 8 10.43 -15.55 -18.35
N CYS A 9 10.33 -15.12 -17.07
CA CYS A 9 11.01 -15.80 -15.97
C CYS A 9 10.63 -17.28 -15.95
N LYS A 10 11.62 -18.14 -16.21
CA LYS A 10 11.44 -19.59 -16.32
C LYS A 10 11.92 -20.33 -15.07
N SER A 11 12.64 -19.64 -14.20
CA SER A 11 13.21 -20.20 -13.00
C SER A 11 12.98 -19.28 -11.78
N LYS A 12 13.16 -19.83 -10.58
CA LYS A 12 13.09 -19.08 -9.33
C LYS A 12 14.23 -18.06 -9.25
N GLU A 13 15.38 -18.38 -9.80
CA GLU A 13 16.55 -17.51 -9.92
C GLU A 13 16.26 -16.28 -10.79
N ASP A 14 15.56 -16.47 -11.92
CA ASP A 14 15.15 -15.36 -12.80
C ASP A 14 14.20 -14.40 -12.09
N VAL A 15 13.27 -14.93 -11.27
CA VAL A 15 12.36 -14.11 -10.47
C VAL A 15 13.13 -13.27 -9.47
N VAL A 16 14.02 -13.88 -8.68
CA VAL A 16 14.85 -13.17 -7.69
C VAL A 16 15.72 -12.11 -8.36
N PHE A 17 16.35 -12.43 -9.48
CA PHE A 17 17.16 -11.48 -10.24
C PHE A 17 16.33 -10.28 -10.74
N THR A 18 15.13 -10.54 -11.25
CA THR A 18 14.23 -9.48 -11.73
C THR A 18 13.77 -8.58 -10.58
N ILE A 19 13.41 -9.17 -9.43
CA ILE A 19 13.06 -8.41 -8.23
C ILE A 19 14.24 -7.55 -7.78
N GLN A 20 15.45 -8.12 -7.74
CA GLN A 20 16.64 -7.37 -7.32
C GLN A 20 16.89 -6.16 -8.23
N LYS A 21 16.77 -6.33 -9.55
CA LYS A 21 16.91 -5.22 -10.49
C LYS A 21 15.90 -4.10 -10.25
N ILE A 22 14.63 -4.44 -9.98
CA ILE A 22 13.59 -3.45 -9.65
C ILE A 22 13.97 -2.72 -8.35
N ILE A 23 14.47 -3.45 -7.36
CA ILE A 23 14.91 -2.88 -6.08
C ILE A 23 16.10 -1.94 -6.29
N ASP A 24 17.06 -2.31 -7.10
CA ASP A 24 18.23 -1.48 -7.40
C ASP A 24 17.80 -0.17 -8.08
N ASP A 25 16.86 -0.23 -9.04
CA ASP A 25 16.28 0.95 -9.68
C ASP A 25 15.55 1.85 -8.64
N ILE A 26 14.73 1.26 -7.75
CA ILE A 26 14.06 2.01 -6.67
C ILE A 26 15.09 2.68 -5.76
N LEU A 27 16.12 1.96 -5.34
CA LEU A 27 17.12 2.47 -4.40
C LEU A 27 18.05 3.51 -5.02
N ALA A 28 18.27 3.46 -6.33
CA ALA A 28 19.03 4.48 -7.05
C ALA A 28 18.33 5.84 -7.04
N GLU A 29 16.98 5.85 -7.15
CA GLU A 29 16.17 7.06 -7.14
C GLU A 29 15.66 7.46 -5.74
N SER A 30 15.80 6.56 -4.75
CA SER A 30 15.24 6.75 -3.41
C SER A 30 15.99 7.79 -2.60
N THR A 31 15.22 8.64 -1.94
CA THR A 31 15.67 9.57 -0.91
C THR A 31 15.39 9.01 0.49
N ASN A 32 15.13 9.90 1.46
CA ASN A 32 14.79 9.51 2.83
C ASN A 32 13.38 8.90 2.98
N LEU A 33 12.48 9.15 2.02
CA LEU A 33 11.12 8.64 1.98
C LEU A 33 10.77 8.25 0.55
N THR A 34 10.30 7.03 0.38
CA THR A 34 9.86 6.49 -0.91
C THR A 34 8.42 6.04 -0.79
N LEU A 35 7.57 6.52 -1.70
CA LEU A 35 6.17 6.11 -1.81
C LEU A 35 6.05 5.03 -2.90
N ILE A 36 5.35 3.94 -2.58
CA ILE A 36 5.12 2.82 -3.49
C ILE A 36 3.61 2.67 -3.72
N GLY A 37 3.20 2.93 -4.95
CA GLY A 37 1.81 3.15 -5.36
C GLY A 37 0.99 1.90 -5.68
N GLY A 38 1.30 0.74 -5.09
CA GLY A 38 0.52 -0.49 -5.30
C GLY A 38 0.83 -1.24 -6.60
N ASP A 39 0.01 -2.26 -6.89
CA ASP A 39 0.14 -3.17 -8.03
C ASP A 39 1.51 -3.85 -8.12
N MET A 40 2.10 -4.12 -6.97
CA MET A 40 3.40 -4.76 -6.87
C MET A 40 3.33 -6.23 -7.25
N SER A 41 2.26 -6.94 -6.86
CA SER A 41 2.08 -8.35 -7.18
C SER A 41 0.64 -8.82 -7.00
N SER A 42 0.21 -9.71 -7.89
CA SER A 42 -1.00 -10.52 -7.71
C SER A 42 -0.74 -11.81 -6.92
N GLU A 43 0.47 -12.01 -6.40
CA GLU A 43 0.85 -13.16 -5.57
C GLU A 43 1.50 -12.66 -4.29
N PHE A 44 0.87 -12.95 -3.16
CA PHE A 44 1.32 -12.48 -1.85
C PHE A 44 2.74 -12.93 -1.50
N SER A 45 3.07 -14.17 -1.83
CA SER A 45 4.42 -14.70 -1.60
C SER A 45 5.52 -13.91 -2.34
N LEU A 46 5.22 -13.39 -3.52
CA LEU A 46 6.16 -12.54 -4.27
C LEU A 46 6.25 -11.13 -3.66
N PHE A 47 5.15 -10.60 -3.14
CA PHE A 47 5.15 -9.36 -2.38
C PHE A 47 6.03 -9.49 -1.12
N GLU A 48 5.84 -10.56 -0.34
CA GLU A 48 6.69 -10.82 0.83
C GLU A 48 8.17 -10.90 0.47
N LEU A 49 8.49 -11.62 -0.62
CA LEU A 49 9.87 -11.74 -1.10
C LEU A 49 10.44 -10.37 -1.48
N PHE A 50 9.67 -9.56 -2.22
CA PHE A 50 10.06 -8.20 -2.59
C PHE A 50 10.34 -7.34 -1.36
N VAL A 51 9.44 -7.32 -0.38
CA VAL A 51 9.59 -6.51 0.85
C VAL A 51 10.83 -6.91 1.64
N LYS A 52 11.05 -8.21 1.83
CA LYS A 52 12.25 -8.74 2.53
C LYS A 52 13.54 -8.37 1.79
N MET A 53 13.55 -8.50 0.47
CA MET A 53 14.71 -8.13 -0.36
C MET A 53 14.94 -6.62 -0.36
N LEU A 54 13.90 -5.80 -0.46
CA LEU A 54 13.97 -4.34 -0.40
C LEU A 54 14.58 -3.90 0.94
N ARG A 55 14.10 -4.44 2.08
CA ARG A 55 14.65 -4.11 3.40
C ARG A 55 16.13 -4.50 3.51
N LYS A 56 16.47 -5.70 3.03
CA LYS A 56 17.86 -6.17 3.04
C LYS A 56 18.79 -5.26 2.20
N SER A 57 18.34 -4.88 1.01
CA SER A 57 19.12 -4.04 0.09
C SER A 57 19.21 -2.58 0.55
N ALA A 58 18.16 -2.05 1.19
CA ALA A 58 18.14 -0.70 1.75
C ALA A 58 19.06 -0.55 2.97
N GLY A 59 19.41 -1.66 3.62
CA GLY A 59 20.26 -1.68 4.81
C GLY A 59 19.61 -1.03 6.04
N SER A 60 20.44 -0.71 7.04
CA SER A 60 20.01 -0.05 8.29
C SER A 60 19.93 1.48 8.19
N GLY A 61 20.04 2.03 6.98
CA GLY A 61 19.97 3.47 6.74
C GLY A 61 18.58 4.08 7.00
N ARG A 62 18.51 5.43 7.03
CA ARG A 62 17.28 6.20 7.25
C ARG A 62 16.36 6.23 6.02
N ARG A 63 16.19 5.08 5.33
CA ARG A 63 15.26 4.97 4.20
C ARG A 63 13.93 4.43 4.70
N ASN A 64 12.90 5.20 4.47
CA ASN A 64 11.53 4.87 4.86
C ASN A 64 10.71 4.58 3.61
N PHE A 65 9.88 3.56 3.68
CA PHE A 65 9.00 3.14 2.60
C PHE A 65 7.57 3.16 3.08
N VAL A 66 6.73 3.84 2.32
CA VAL A 66 5.28 3.92 2.56
C VAL A 66 4.58 3.33 1.35
N PHE A 67 3.70 2.39 1.60
CA PHE A 67 2.97 1.64 0.58
C PHE A 67 1.49 1.99 0.61
N VAL A 68 0.86 1.92 -0.52
CA VAL A 68 -0.57 1.65 -0.68
C VAL A 68 -0.71 0.35 -1.46
N LEU A 69 -1.84 -0.34 -1.32
CA LEU A 69 -2.15 -1.50 -2.17
C LEU A 69 -2.80 -1.02 -3.47
N GLY A 70 -2.66 -1.81 -4.52
CA GLY A 70 -3.46 -1.72 -5.71
C GLY A 70 -4.50 -2.83 -5.77
N ASN A 71 -5.24 -2.93 -6.85
CA ASN A 71 -6.25 -3.97 -7.02
C ASN A 71 -5.63 -5.38 -7.18
N HIS A 72 -4.40 -5.47 -7.70
CA HIS A 72 -3.71 -6.75 -7.89
C HIS A 72 -3.39 -7.47 -6.58
N GLU A 73 -3.11 -6.72 -5.51
CA GLU A 73 -2.85 -7.28 -4.19
C GLU A 73 -4.08 -7.98 -3.59
N LEU A 74 -5.29 -7.64 -4.03
CA LEU A 74 -6.52 -8.26 -3.54
C LEU A 74 -6.81 -9.64 -4.18
N TRP A 75 -6.21 -9.92 -5.35
CA TRP A 75 -6.58 -11.07 -6.18
C TRP A 75 -6.16 -12.44 -5.62
N ASP A 76 -5.21 -12.50 -4.71
CA ASP A 76 -4.69 -13.77 -4.17
C ASP A 76 -5.52 -14.33 -3.01
N PHE A 77 -6.57 -13.61 -2.59
CA PHE A 77 -7.31 -13.94 -1.37
C PHE A 77 -8.84 -14.01 -1.60
N PRO A 78 -9.31 -14.90 -2.49
CA PRO A 78 -10.74 -15.06 -2.68
C PRO A 78 -11.41 -15.49 -1.35
N GLY A 79 -12.46 -14.78 -0.97
CA GLY A 79 -13.23 -15.06 0.25
C GLY A 79 -12.76 -14.36 1.52
N LEU A 80 -11.68 -13.58 1.47
CA LEU A 80 -11.32 -12.67 2.55
C LEU A 80 -11.93 -11.28 2.32
N SER A 81 -12.26 -10.59 3.40
CA SER A 81 -12.62 -9.18 3.37
C SER A 81 -11.41 -8.30 3.03
N VAL A 82 -11.67 -7.08 2.55
CA VAL A 82 -10.61 -6.10 2.27
C VAL A 82 -9.76 -5.83 3.52
N ASP A 83 -10.39 -5.67 4.68
CA ASP A 83 -9.68 -5.42 5.94
C ASP A 83 -8.75 -6.58 6.31
N GLU A 84 -9.20 -7.85 6.16
CA GLU A 84 -8.35 -9.03 6.42
C GLU A 84 -7.16 -9.10 5.45
N ILE A 85 -7.36 -8.74 4.18
CA ILE A 85 -6.29 -8.69 3.19
C ILE A 85 -5.30 -7.59 3.55
N VAL A 86 -5.78 -6.38 3.83
CA VAL A 86 -4.96 -5.24 4.24
C VAL A 86 -4.11 -5.58 5.47
N ASP A 87 -4.67 -6.27 6.46
CA ASP A 87 -3.95 -6.65 7.67
C ASP A 87 -2.82 -7.66 7.39
N LYS A 88 -2.98 -8.55 6.42
CA LYS A 88 -1.89 -9.44 5.99
C LYS A 88 -0.70 -8.64 5.42
N TYR A 89 -0.96 -7.71 4.51
CA TYR A 89 0.07 -6.85 3.93
C TYR A 89 0.69 -5.90 4.97
N ARG A 90 -0.13 -5.33 5.86
CA ARG A 90 0.32 -4.48 6.96
C ARG A 90 1.27 -5.21 7.89
N THR A 91 0.99 -6.47 8.20
CA THR A 91 1.84 -7.31 9.04
C THR A 91 3.22 -7.49 8.42
N VAL A 92 3.29 -7.90 7.15
CA VAL A 92 4.57 -8.08 6.44
C VAL A 92 5.37 -6.79 6.39
N LEU A 93 4.73 -5.67 6.06
CA LEU A 93 5.40 -4.37 5.98
C LEU A 93 5.90 -3.91 7.35
N LYS A 94 5.08 -4.03 8.39
CA LYS A 94 5.45 -3.67 9.77
C LYS A 94 6.63 -4.48 10.28
N GLU A 95 6.67 -5.79 10.05
CA GLU A 95 7.78 -6.66 10.42
C GLU A 95 9.10 -6.26 9.74
N ASN A 96 9.02 -5.61 8.58
CA ASN A 96 10.15 -5.10 7.84
C ASN A 96 10.39 -3.58 8.06
N GLY A 97 9.72 -2.96 9.05
CA GLY A 97 9.88 -1.54 9.39
C GLY A 97 9.44 -0.61 8.27
N MET A 98 8.35 -0.95 7.58
CA MET A 98 7.72 -0.18 6.51
C MET A 98 6.27 0.13 6.86
N TYR A 99 5.66 1.09 6.18
CA TYR A 99 4.31 1.57 6.44
C TYR A 99 3.36 1.16 5.33
N LEU A 100 2.14 0.78 5.68
CA LEU A 100 1.01 0.61 4.76
C LEU A 100 -0.06 1.63 5.11
N LEU A 101 -0.57 2.33 4.10
CA LEU A 101 -1.72 3.22 4.23
C LEU A 101 -2.94 2.57 3.55
N HIS A 102 -4.02 2.49 4.31
CA HIS A 102 -5.34 2.11 3.81
C HIS A 102 -6.39 2.98 4.49
N ASN A 103 -6.71 4.09 3.83
CA ASN A 103 -7.50 5.18 4.39
C ASN A 103 -6.83 5.84 5.62
N ASP A 104 -5.53 5.63 5.78
CA ASP A 104 -4.74 6.14 6.90
C ASP A 104 -3.99 7.41 6.49
N LEU A 105 -3.66 8.23 7.50
CA LEU A 105 -2.85 9.42 7.34
C LEU A 105 -1.45 9.15 7.88
N PHE A 106 -0.44 9.21 7.01
CA PHE A 106 0.96 9.24 7.40
C PHE A 106 1.41 10.68 7.63
N TYR A 107 2.21 10.89 8.65
CA TYR A 107 2.84 12.20 8.90
C TYR A 107 4.33 12.08 9.20
N ARG A 108 5.05 13.16 8.91
CA ARG A 108 6.44 13.37 9.29
C ARG A 108 6.57 14.78 9.87
N ASN A 109 7.05 14.87 11.11
CA ASN A 109 7.21 16.14 11.78
C ASN A 109 8.54 16.84 11.44
N GLU A 110 8.75 18.03 11.98
CA GLU A 110 9.97 18.81 11.79
C GLU A 110 11.21 18.14 12.39
N SER A 111 11.05 17.28 13.40
CA SER A 111 12.11 16.49 14.04
C SER A 111 12.41 15.17 13.34
N ASP A 112 11.80 14.94 12.16
CA ASP A 112 11.90 13.69 11.39
C ASP A 112 11.22 12.46 12.02
N ASP A 113 10.44 12.63 13.10
CA ASP A 113 9.59 11.57 13.61
C ASP A 113 8.44 11.31 12.64
N MET A 114 8.10 10.05 12.48
CA MET A 114 7.07 9.61 11.57
C MET A 114 6.04 8.75 12.29
N GLY A 115 4.80 8.84 11.84
CA GLY A 115 3.72 8.03 12.38
C GLY A 115 2.56 7.88 11.42
N ILE A 116 1.62 7.04 11.81
CA ILE A 116 0.34 6.86 11.14
C ILE A 116 -0.78 7.23 12.10
N ILE A 117 -1.75 7.99 11.63
CA ILE A 117 -3.06 8.11 12.26
C ILE A 117 -4.00 7.20 11.46
N PRO A 118 -4.46 6.09 12.07
CA PRO A 118 -5.29 5.12 11.36
C PRO A 118 -6.70 5.68 11.12
N TYR A 119 -7.38 5.19 10.09
CA TYR A 119 -8.73 5.59 9.71
C TYR A 119 -9.70 5.65 10.88
N ASN A 120 -9.74 4.60 11.71
CA ASN A 120 -10.66 4.54 12.84
C ASN A 120 -10.40 5.61 13.91
N GLU A 121 -9.20 6.17 13.97
CA GLU A 121 -8.87 7.31 14.81
C GLU A 121 -9.24 8.62 14.10
N LEU A 122 -8.92 8.75 12.81
CA LEU A 122 -9.20 9.96 12.03
C LEU A 122 -10.67 10.34 12.06
N ILE A 123 -11.58 9.39 11.84
CA ILE A 123 -13.03 9.64 11.82
C ILE A 123 -13.64 10.00 13.18
N GLN A 124 -12.88 9.85 14.27
CA GLN A 124 -13.31 10.22 15.62
C GLN A 124 -12.77 11.58 16.06
N LEU A 125 -11.83 12.14 15.34
CA LEU A 125 -11.23 13.42 15.63
C LEU A 125 -12.01 14.54 14.93
N ASP A 126 -12.24 15.63 15.62
CA ASP A 126 -12.68 16.86 14.98
C ASP A 126 -11.50 17.57 14.28
N ASN A 127 -11.80 18.53 13.44
CA ASN A 127 -10.80 19.25 12.67
C ASN A 127 -9.75 19.93 13.57
N GLN A 128 -10.14 20.39 14.77
CA GLN A 128 -9.22 21.05 15.69
C GLN A 128 -8.23 20.05 16.28
N ALA A 129 -8.70 18.86 16.66
CA ALA A 129 -7.85 17.78 17.15
C ALA A 129 -6.87 17.27 16.08
N ILE A 130 -7.30 17.17 14.82
CA ILE A 130 -6.43 16.83 13.70
C ILE A 130 -5.35 17.90 13.52
N LEU A 131 -5.73 19.18 13.48
CA LEU A 131 -4.78 20.30 13.35
C LEU A 131 -3.77 20.33 14.51
N GLU A 132 -4.19 20.05 15.72
CA GLU A 132 -3.29 20.00 16.89
C GLU A 132 -2.29 18.84 16.77
N LYS A 133 -2.75 17.63 16.36
CA LYS A 133 -1.86 16.48 16.11
C LYS A 133 -0.84 16.75 15.00
N LEU A 134 -1.21 17.54 14.00
CA LEU A 134 -0.38 17.83 12.83
C LEU A 134 0.38 19.16 12.93
N ARG A 135 0.34 19.83 14.07
CA ARG A 135 0.82 21.21 14.26
C ARG A 135 2.28 21.43 13.86
N CYS A 136 3.17 20.48 14.15
CA CYS A 136 4.60 20.55 13.82
C CYS A 136 4.97 19.58 12.68
N THR A 137 4.02 19.35 11.78
CA THR A 137 4.19 18.38 10.70
C THR A 137 4.59 19.10 9.42
N ARG A 138 5.65 18.64 8.78
CA ARG A 138 6.11 19.16 7.48
C ARG A 138 5.64 18.36 6.28
N LEU A 139 5.14 17.14 6.50
CA LEU A 139 4.62 16.27 5.45
C LEU A 139 3.45 15.47 6.00
N VAL A 140 2.36 15.49 5.25
CA VAL A 140 1.17 14.67 5.48
C VAL A 140 0.83 13.95 4.19
N ILE A 141 0.54 12.67 4.28
CA ILE A 141 0.14 11.83 3.15
C ILE A 141 -1.11 11.06 3.56
N LEU A 142 -2.19 11.29 2.86
CA LEU A 142 -3.38 10.44 2.93
C LEU A 142 -3.23 9.35 1.87
N GLY A 143 -3.38 8.10 2.24
CA GLY A 143 -3.22 6.97 1.34
C GLY A 143 -4.27 5.88 1.53
N GLY A 144 -4.63 5.28 0.42
CA GLY A 144 -5.59 4.17 0.38
C GLY A 144 -5.60 3.50 -0.98
N LEU A 145 -6.43 2.48 -1.12
CA LEU A 145 -6.64 1.73 -2.36
C LEU A 145 -7.27 2.58 -3.47
N GLY A 146 -7.93 3.69 -3.09
CA GLY A 146 -8.56 4.59 -4.05
C GLY A 146 -9.74 3.97 -4.77
N PHE A 147 -10.61 3.27 -4.05
CA PHE A 147 -11.87 2.78 -4.60
C PHE A 147 -12.66 3.94 -5.22
N SER A 148 -13.15 3.73 -6.46
CA SER A 148 -13.79 4.79 -7.25
C SER A 148 -15.33 4.75 -7.20
N GLY A 149 -15.93 3.97 -6.29
CA GLY A 149 -17.32 3.58 -6.40
C GLY A 149 -17.51 2.51 -7.47
N TYR A 150 -18.62 1.82 -7.45
CA TYR A 150 -18.89 0.79 -8.45
C TYR A 150 -19.18 1.43 -9.83
N ASN A 151 -18.35 1.09 -10.81
CA ASN A 151 -18.56 1.46 -12.20
C ASN A 151 -18.93 0.23 -13.03
N GLU A 152 -20.19 0.18 -13.52
CA GLU A 152 -20.70 -0.97 -14.27
C GLU A 152 -19.92 -1.24 -15.57
N GLU A 153 -19.41 -0.20 -16.22
CA GLU A 153 -18.66 -0.33 -17.47
C GLU A 153 -17.32 -1.06 -17.26
N PHE A 154 -16.63 -0.80 -16.15
CA PHE A 154 -15.36 -1.41 -15.84
C PHE A 154 -15.46 -2.72 -15.04
N ASN A 155 -16.54 -2.89 -14.28
CA ASN A 155 -16.70 -4.01 -13.35
C ASN A 155 -17.63 -5.10 -13.85
N ALA A 156 -18.29 -4.92 -15.02
CA ALA A 156 -19.31 -5.84 -15.51
C ALA A 156 -18.80 -7.24 -15.90
N ASN A 157 -17.52 -7.37 -16.25
CA ASN A 157 -16.92 -8.65 -16.66
C ASN A 157 -15.57 -8.84 -15.97
N ASP A 158 -15.53 -9.60 -14.92
CA ASP A 158 -14.30 -9.93 -14.14
C ASP A 158 -13.61 -8.74 -13.46
N GLY A 159 -14.24 -7.62 -13.36
CA GLY A 159 -13.92 -6.39 -12.66
C GLY A 159 -12.47 -6.11 -12.28
N VAL A 160 -12.15 -4.90 -11.97
CA VAL A 160 -10.82 -4.48 -11.52
C VAL A 160 -10.36 -5.27 -10.28
N TYR A 161 -11.32 -5.71 -9.46
CA TYR A 161 -11.07 -6.46 -8.22
C TYR A 161 -11.37 -7.96 -8.35
N ARG A 162 -11.79 -8.43 -9.51
CA ARG A 162 -12.23 -9.81 -9.77
C ARG A 162 -13.31 -10.26 -8.76
N GLU A 163 -13.26 -11.51 -8.30
CA GLU A 163 -14.21 -12.08 -7.33
C GLU A 163 -13.92 -11.69 -5.88
N THR A 164 -12.85 -10.91 -5.62
CA THR A 164 -12.43 -10.59 -4.25
C THR A 164 -13.27 -9.47 -3.63
N VAL A 165 -13.71 -8.51 -4.43
CA VAL A 165 -14.50 -7.36 -3.96
C VAL A 165 -15.80 -7.30 -4.75
N ASP A 166 -16.93 -7.44 -4.04
CA ASP A 166 -18.24 -7.26 -4.63
C ASP A 166 -18.63 -5.77 -4.70
N ARG A 167 -19.73 -5.50 -5.43
CA ARG A 167 -20.26 -4.15 -5.62
C ARG A 167 -20.49 -3.40 -4.30
N ASN A 168 -21.06 -4.07 -3.30
CA ASN A 168 -21.41 -3.42 -2.04
C ASN A 168 -20.14 -3.04 -1.27
N THR A 169 -19.17 -3.93 -1.25
CA THR A 169 -17.85 -3.70 -0.62
C THR A 169 -17.14 -2.53 -1.31
N GLU A 170 -17.12 -2.49 -2.65
CA GLU A 170 -16.49 -1.38 -3.37
C GLU A 170 -17.13 -0.02 -3.04
N ILE A 171 -18.48 0.02 -3.00
CA ILE A 171 -19.22 1.24 -2.62
C ILE A 171 -18.91 1.64 -1.16
N GLN A 172 -18.83 0.68 -0.25
CA GLN A 172 -18.54 0.95 1.16
C GLN A 172 -17.12 1.48 1.34
N GLU A 173 -16.13 0.84 0.70
CA GLU A 173 -14.74 1.28 0.76
C GLU A 173 -14.55 2.67 0.13
N SER A 174 -15.22 2.97 -0.98
CA SER A 174 -15.23 4.31 -1.58
C SER A 174 -15.75 5.36 -0.60
N LYS A 175 -16.85 5.06 0.11
CA LYS A 175 -17.40 5.98 1.12
C LYS A 175 -16.47 6.22 2.29
N LYS A 176 -15.74 5.18 2.76
CA LYS A 176 -14.72 5.37 3.80
C LYS A 176 -13.65 6.37 3.35
N PHE A 177 -13.21 6.29 2.09
CA PHE A 177 -12.21 7.19 1.57
C PHE A 177 -12.76 8.61 1.36
N GLU A 178 -13.99 8.75 0.87
CA GLU A 178 -14.68 10.03 0.69
C GLU A 178 -14.82 10.81 2.01
N GLN A 179 -15.13 10.13 3.11
CA GLN A 179 -15.24 10.74 4.44
C GLN A 179 -13.97 11.43 4.93
N LEU A 180 -12.82 11.11 4.35
CA LEU A 180 -11.54 11.74 4.71
C LEU A 180 -11.30 13.09 4.02
N TYR A 181 -12.17 13.47 3.07
CA TYR A 181 -12.11 14.76 2.37
C TYR A 181 -13.16 15.78 2.84
N GLU A 182 -14.13 15.36 3.66
CA GLU A 182 -15.17 16.20 4.24
C GLU A 182 -14.72 16.83 5.57
#